data_6fe0094d5db2a64c72c9238ef1aab25c
#
_entry.id   6fe0094d5db2a64c72c9238ef1aab25c
#
_cell.length_a   1.000
_cell.length_b   1.000
_cell.length_c   1.000
_cell.angle_alpha   90.00
_cell.angle_beta   90.00
_cell.angle_gamma   90.00
#
_symmetry.space_group_name_H-M   'P 1'
#
loop_
_entity.id
_entity.type
_entity.pdbx_description
1 polymer ?
#
loop_
_entity_poly.entity_id
_entity_poly.type
_entity_poly.pdbx_seq_one_letter_code
_entity_poly.pdbx_strand_id
1 'polypeptide(L)'
;MLLRELTVVRRIVKEGGNVFKDKDGEILTQRINQADVEPTVRWLETITNYEHLPHMLGTTGKKPTSGDLDIGMPPVASKEELIAKLSGWCSKHNVDPKSAIRKSGVSVHFRTPIGGSPDRGYVQTDFMFLPNLEFAKFAMAADPQSNFKDANKHVVMSAVAKHKGFKWSPTTGLINRETNQVISTDPDEIAQTLLGDGATRGDITSVEKILSRLDGNPDADAILADARETLARDGITI
;
A
#
# COMPACT_ATOMS: atom_id res chain seq x y z
N MET A 1 41.09 -19.84 16.04
CA MET A 1 39.71 -20.22 15.66
C MET A 1 38.89 -18.92 15.68
N LEU A 2 38.74 -18.26 14.52
CA LEU A 2 38.12 -16.93 14.39
C LEU A 2 36.61 -17.15 14.22
N LEU A 3 35.85 -16.67 15.18
CA LEU A 3 34.37 -16.49 15.07
C LEU A 3 34.09 -15.43 14.00
N ARG A 4 33.52 -15.85 12.88
CA ARG A 4 32.95 -14.93 11.91
C ARG A 4 31.63 -14.38 12.50
N GLU A 5 31.62 -13.11 12.86
CA GLU A 5 30.39 -12.37 13.13
C GLU A 5 29.55 -12.32 11.85
N LEU A 6 28.44 -13.03 11.86
CA LEU A 6 27.39 -12.90 10.86
C LEU A 6 26.66 -11.58 11.11
N THR A 7 27.05 -10.55 10.37
CA THR A 7 26.31 -9.31 10.32
C THR A 7 24.98 -9.57 9.61
N VAL A 8 23.94 -9.81 10.38
CA VAL A 8 22.56 -9.83 9.87
C VAL A 8 22.22 -8.40 9.46
N VAL A 9 22.27 -8.12 8.17
CA VAL A 9 21.76 -6.87 7.59
C VAL A 9 20.25 -6.85 7.83
N ARG A 10 19.83 -6.15 8.89
CA ARG A 10 18.42 -5.83 9.15
C ARG A 10 17.89 -5.03 7.97
N ARG A 11 17.14 -5.66 7.09
CA ARG A 11 16.23 -4.94 6.21
C ARG A 11 15.16 -4.29 7.09
N ILE A 12 15.36 -3.05 7.44
CA ILE A 12 14.30 -2.19 7.96
C ILE A 12 13.33 -2.03 6.77
N VAL A 13 12.19 -2.69 6.83
CA VAL A 13 11.07 -2.43 5.91
C VAL A 13 10.55 -1.05 6.32
N LYS A 14 11.11 0.00 5.74
CA LYS A 14 10.51 1.34 5.83
C LYS A 14 9.21 1.27 5.05
N GLU A 15 8.10 1.52 5.71
CA GLU A 15 6.80 1.75 5.07
C GLU A 15 6.98 2.77 3.93
N GLY A 16 6.50 2.42 2.73
CA GLY A 16 6.65 3.26 1.56
C GLY A 16 8.12 3.42 1.15
N GLY A 17 8.76 2.35 0.67
CA GLY A 17 10.13 2.42 0.20
C GLY A 17 10.24 3.38 -0.97
N ASN A 18 10.83 4.56 -0.75
CA ASN A 18 11.10 5.50 -1.82
C ASN A 18 12.03 4.85 -2.85
N VAL A 19 11.51 4.67 -4.08
CA VAL A 19 12.24 3.99 -5.16
C VAL A 19 13.15 4.93 -5.93
N PHE A 20 13.00 6.25 -5.73
CA PHE A 20 13.78 7.28 -6.40
C PHE A 20 14.92 7.74 -5.49
N LYS A 21 16.09 7.19 -5.76
CA LYS A 21 17.34 7.55 -5.08
C LYS A 21 18.41 7.88 -6.11
N ASP A 22 19.30 8.78 -5.76
CA ASP A 22 20.50 9.02 -6.54
C ASP A 22 21.57 7.93 -6.33
N LYS A 23 22.74 8.12 -6.95
CA LYS A 23 23.89 7.19 -6.86
C LYS A 23 24.45 7.06 -5.44
N ASP A 24 24.24 8.07 -4.60
CA ASP A 24 24.71 8.14 -3.22
C ASP A 24 23.65 7.62 -2.22
N GLY A 25 22.47 7.22 -2.74
CA GLY A 25 21.35 6.68 -1.97
C GLY A 25 20.41 7.74 -1.38
N GLU A 26 20.63 9.03 -1.71
CA GLU A 26 19.80 10.13 -1.27
C GLU A 26 18.42 10.09 -1.96
N ILE A 27 17.39 10.40 -1.19
CA ILE A 27 16.00 10.36 -1.65
C ILE A 27 15.73 11.59 -2.53
N LEU A 28 15.25 11.34 -3.75
CA LEU A 28 14.94 12.36 -4.78
C LEU A 28 13.51 12.87 -4.76
N THR A 29 12.69 12.44 -3.78
CA THR A 29 11.31 12.87 -3.60
C THR A 29 11.10 13.36 -2.18
N GLN A 30 10.04 14.13 -1.97
CA GLN A 30 9.68 14.70 -0.68
C GLN A 30 8.23 14.38 -0.35
N ARG A 31 7.82 14.64 0.89
CA ARG A 31 6.42 14.59 1.28
C ARG A 31 5.65 15.72 0.60
N ILE A 32 4.40 15.45 0.22
CA ILE A 32 3.48 16.43 -0.37
C ILE A 32 2.49 16.92 0.69
N ASN A 33 2.20 18.23 0.71
CA ASN A 33 1.16 18.80 1.56
C ASN A 33 -0.22 18.43 1.02
N GLN A 34 -1.20 18.29 1.91
CA GLN A 34 -2.57 17.95 1.56
C GLN A 34 -3.17 18.89 0.48
N ALA A 35 -2.93 20.19 0.60
CA ALA A 35 -3.42 21.19 -0.35
C ALA A 35 -2.83 21.03 -1.76
N ASP A 36 -1.70 20.38 -1.90
CA ASP A 36 -1.00 20.17 -3.18
C ASP A 36 -1.37 18.82 -3.84
N VAL A 37 -2.06 17.92 -3.12
CA VAL A 37 -2.40 16.59 -3.62
C VAL A 37 -3.35 16.68 -4.81
N GLU A 38 -4.53 17.30 -4.65
CA GLU A 38 -5.51 17.40 -5.73
C GLU A 38 -4.95 18.12 -6.96
N PRO A 39 -4.28 19.30 -6.86
CA PRO A 39 -3.65 19.93 -8.02
C PRO A 39 -2.62 19.02 -8.73
N THR A 40 -1.85 18.24 -7.97
CA THR A 40 -0.86 17.32 -8.55
C THR A 40 -1.54 16.15 -9.27
N VAL A 41 -2.58 15.56 -8.68
CA VAL A 41 -3.33 14.47 -9.29
C VAL A 41 -4.05 14.93 -10.54
N ARG A 42 -4.70 16.12 -10.55
CA ARG A 42 -5.30 16.70 -11.75
C ARG A 42 -4.30 16.96 -12.85
N TRP A 43 -3.11 17.41 -12.49
CA TRP A 43 -2.03 17.54 -13.47
C TRP A 43 -1.64 16.16 -14.07
N LEU A 44 -1.54 15.11 -13.26
CA LEU A 44 -1.31 13.75 -13.75
C LEU A 44 -2.43 13.29 -14.72
N GLU A 45 -3.69 13.62 -14.44
CA GLU A 45 -4.81 13.34 -15.35
C GLU A 45 -4.60 13.99 -16.73
N THR A 46 -4.06 15.21 -16.78
CA THR A 46 -3.80 15.90 -18.07
C THR A 46 -2.72 15.22 -18.91
N ILE A 47 -1.68 14.65 -18.29
CA ILE A 47 -0.56 14.05 -19.03
C ILE A 47 -0.81 12.57 -19.34
N THR A 48 -1.65 11.89 -18.55
CA THR A 48 -1.95 10.47 -18.73
C THR A 48 -3.25 10.22 -19.47
N ASN A 49 -4.16 11.19 -19.49
CA ASN A 49 -5.52 11.06 -20.00
C ASN A 49 -6.28 9.88 -19.35
N TYR A 50 -6.12 9.73 -18.04
CA TYR A 50 -6.89 8.83 -17.17
C TYR A 50 -7.43 9.62 -15.99
N GLU A 51 -8.61 9.25 -15.49
CA GLU A 51 -9.11 9.75 -14.21
C GLU A 51 -8.34 9.12 -13.07
N HIS A 52 -7.84 9.92 -12.14
CA HIS A 52 -7.05 9.46 -11.00
C HIS A 52 -7.67 9.83 -9.66
N LEU A 53 -8.32 10.99 -9.55
CA LEU A 53 -8.91 11.45 -8.29
C LEU A 53 -9.89 10.44 -7.67
N PRO A 54 -10.82 9.79 -8.41
CA PRO A 54 -11.72 8.78 -7.85
C PRO A 54 -11.00 7.49 -7.45
N HIS A 55 -9.74 7.33 -7.85
CA HIS A 55 -8.96 6.10 -7.69
C HIS A 55 -7.79 6.24 -6.71
N MET A 56 -7.75 7.32 -5.94
CA MET A 56 -6.77 7.47 -4.86
C MET A 56 -6.97 6.40 -3.78
N LEU A 57 -5.87 5.80 -3.33
CA LEU A 57 -5.85 4.70 -2.37
C LEU A 57 -5.28 5.16 -1.01
N GLY A 58 -5.51 4.34 0.01
CA GLY A 58 -4.91 4.52 1.31
C GLY A 58 -5.28 5.84 1.99
N THR A 59 -4.27 6.51 2.53
CA THR A 59 -4.40 7.81 3.23
C THR A 59 -3.97 9.00 2.37
N THR A 60 -3.73 8.79 1.07
CA THR A 60 -3.36 9.85 0.14
C THR A 60 -4.37 11.01 0.19
N GLY A 61 -3.90 12.22 0.48
CA GLY A 61 -4.74 13.42 0.57
C GLY A 61 -5.65 13.53 1.79
N LYS A 62 -5.65 12.54 2.71
CA LYS A 62 -6.50 12.54 3.92
C LYS A 62 -5.78 13.05 5.17
N LYS A 63 -4.45 13.16 5.13
CA LYS A 63 -3.61 13.67 6.23
C LYS A 63 -2.95 14.98 5.81
N PRO A 64 -2.46 15.79 6.77
CA PRO A 64 -1.78 17.06 6.46
C PRO A 64 -0.63 16.93 5.45
N THR A 65 0.05 15.78 5.46
CA THR A 65 1.06 15.44 4.45
C THR A 65 1.00 13.96 4.08
N SER A 66 1.32 13.63 2.81
CA SER A 66 1.51 12.25 2.33
C SER A 66 2.96 12.01 1.93
N GLY A 67 3.48 10.78 2.12
CA GLY A 67 4.83 10.39 1.68
C GLY A 67 4.89 10.13 0.18
N ASP A 68 3.81 9.63 -0.35
CA ASP A 68 3.58 9.22 -1.73
C ASP A 68 2.12 9.47 -2.13
N LEU A 69 1.82 9.24 -3.39
CA LEU A 69 0.47 9.25 -3.97
C LEU A 69 0.18 7.84 -4.48
N ASP A 70 -0.68 7.10 -3.78
CA ASP A 70 -1.16 5.79 -4.22
C ASP A 70 -2.40 5.96 -5.08
N ILE A 71 -2.34 5.52 -6.33
CA ILE A 71 -3.41 5.66 -7.32
C ILE A 71 -3.69 4.31 -7.96
N GLY A 72 -4.91 3.81 -7.80
CA GLY A 72 -5.39 2.65 -8.53
C GLY A 72 -5.61 2.97 -10.01
N MET A 73 -5.19 2.10 -10.91
CA MET A 73 -5.41 2.29 -12.34
C MET A 73 -6.74 1.67 -12.76
N PRO A 74 -7.51 2.35 -13.64
CA PRO A 74 -8.75 1.80 -14.16
C PRO A 74 -8.47 0.51 -14.98
N PRO A 75 -9.44 -0.43 -15.04
CA PRO A 75 -9.24 -1.73 -15.73
C PRO A 75 -8.87 -1.61 -17.20
N VAL A 76 -9.23 -0.51 -17.85
CA VAL A 76 -8.93 -0.24 -19.28
C VAL A 76 -7.50 0.25 -19.52
N ALA A 77 -6.77 0.62 -18.45
CA ALA A 77 -5.41 1.13 -18.58
C ALA A 77 -4.41 -0.02 -18.71
N SER A 78 -3.39 0.15 -19.54
CA SER A 78 -2.24 -0.74 -19.60
C SER A 78 -0.99 -0.06 -19.04
N LYS A 79 -0.08 -0.87 -18.48
CA LYS A 79 1.22 -0.37 -17.98
C LYS A 79 2.05 0.25 -19.09
N GLU A 80 2.04 -0.37 -20.25
CA GLU A 80 2.80 0.05 -21.43
C GLU A 80 2.31 1.41 -21.92
N GLU A 81 0.99 1.60 -21.99
CA GLU A 81 0.40 2.88 -22.39
C GLU A 81 0.70 3.99 -21.39
N LEU A 82 0.54 3.71 -20.08
CA LEU A 82 0.90 4.68 -19.04
C LEU A 82 2.37 5.09 -19.13
N ILE A 83 3.28 4.12 -19.27
CA ILE A 83 4.72 4.39 -19.39
C ILE A 83 5.02 5.21 -20.64
N ALA A 84 4.36 4.93 -21.76
CA ALA A 84 4.53 5.71 -23.00
C ALA A 84 4.12 7.18 -22.80
N LYS A 85 2.98 7.41 -22.16
CA LYS A 85 2.48 8.78 -21.84
C LYS A 85 3.44 9.52 -20.90
N LEU A 86 3.86 8.89 -19.81
CA LEU A 86 4.82 9.47 -18.86
C LEU A 86 6.19 9.74 -19.51
N SER A 87 6.69 8.81 -20.33
CA SER A 87 7.94 8.99 -21.10
C SER A 87 7.85 10.12 -22.12
N GLY A 88 6.69 10.25 -22.77
CA GLY A 88 6.43 11.37 -23.68
C GLY A 88 6.49 12.73 -22.97
N TRP A 89 5.93 12.81 -21.75
CA TRP A 89 6.09 14.01 -20.92
C TRP A 89 7.54 14.26 -20.53
N CYS A 90 8.25 13.24 -20.05
CA CYS A 90 9.65 13.34 -19.68
C CYS A 90 10.51 13.89 -20.84
N SER A 91 10.33 13.37 -22.05
CA SER A 91 11.07 13.79 -23.24
C SER A 91 10.81 15.26 -23.60
N LYS A 92 9.58 15.72 -23.47
CA LYS A 92 9.20 17.14 -23.72
C LYS A 92 9.82 18.11 -22.72
N HIS A 93 10.17 17.62 -21.52
CA HIS A 93 10.70 18.45 -20.44
C HIS A 93 12.18 18.17 -20.14
N ASN A 94 12.90 17.50 -21.05
CA ASN A 94 14.31 17.14 -20.90
C ASN A 94 14.62 16.34 -19.61
N VAL A 95 13.65 15.50 -19.18
CA VAL A 95 13.82 14.56 -18.06
C VAL A 95 14.16 13.19 -18.63
N ASP A 96 15.20 12.53 -18.12
CA ASP A 96 15.46 11.14 -18.49
C ASP A 96 14.36 10.20 -17.93
N PRO A 97 13.58 9.53 -18.79
CA PRO A 97 12.55 8.61 -18.34
C PRO A 97 13.05 7.50 -17.40
N LYS A 98 14.30 7.05 -17.59
CA LYS A 98 14.92 6.04 -16.73
C LYS A 98 15.17 6.55 -15.31
N SER A 99 15.31 7.85 -15.11
CA SER A 99 15.44 8.46 -13.78
C SER A 99 14.11 8.75 -13.12
N ALA A 100 13.04 8.91 -13.90
CA ALA A 100 11.72 9.35 -13.44
C ALA A 100 10.68 8.23 -13.35
N ILE A 101 10.89 7.11 -14.03
CA ILE A 101 9.91 6.00 -14.09
C ILE A 101 10.58 4.71 -13.62
N ARG A 102 9.88 3.96 -12.74
CA ARG A 102 10.29 2.64 -12.27
C ARG A 102 9.11 1.67 -12.37
N LYS A 103 9.39 0.38 -12.56
CA LYS A 103 8.40 -0.70 -12.55
C LYS A 103 8.71 -1.66 -11.42
N SER A 104 7.70 -2.02 -10.64
CA SER A 104 7.83 -3.01 -9.57
C SER A 104 6.50 -3.73 -9.35
N GLY A 105 6.48 -5.03 -9.58
CA GLY A 105 5.28 -5.86 -9.40
C GLY A 105 4.06 -5.30 -10.15
N VAL A 106 3.02 -4.97 -9.42
CA VAL A 106 1.77 -4.40 -9.95
C VAL A 106 1.85 -2.90 -10.23
N SER A 107 2.93 -2.22 -9.81
CA SER A 107 3.03 -0.76 -9.81
C SER A 107 3.92 -0.22 -10.93
N VAL A 108 3.58 0.98 -11.40
CA VAL A 108 4.46 1.89 -12.11
C VAL A 108 4.66 3.10 -11.22
N HIS A 109 5.90 3.34 -10.81
CA HIS A 109 6.26 4.50 -9.98
C HIS A 109 6.70 5.65 -10.86
N PHE A 110 6.27 6.85 -10.54
CA PHE A 110 6.66 8.06 -11.23
C PHE A 110 7.16 9.12 -10.25
N ARG A 111 8.30 9.73 -10.56
CA ARG A 111 8.81 10.90 -9.84
C ARG A 111 8.06 12.13 -10.32
N THR A 112 6.94 12.40 -9.66
CA THR A 112 5.94 13.39 -10.06
C THR A 112 6.32 14.79 -9.58
N PRO A 113 6.45 15.78 -10.46
CA PRO A 113 6.61 17.17 -10.03
C PRO A 113 5.34 17.66 -9.34
N ILE A 114 5.47 18.26 -8.16
CA ILE A 114 4.34 18.75 -7.35
C ILE A 114 3.61 19.86 -8.11
N GLY A 115 2.30 19.66 -8.36
CA GLY A 115 1.50 20.57 -9.17
C GLY A 115 1.97 20.71 -10.62
N GLY A 116 2.75 19.75 -11.13
CA GLY A 116 3.33 19.80 -12.47
C GLY A 116 4.57 20.67 -12.61
N SER A 117 5.07 21.28 -11.53
CA SER A 117 6.23 22.18 -11.55
C SER A 117 7.45 21.56 -10.85
N PRO A 118 8.56 21.30 -11.57
CA PRO A 118 9.80 20.80 -10.98
C PRO A 118 10.37 21.71 -9.87
N ASP A 119 10.15 23.01 -9.94
CA ASP A 119 10.63 23.97 -8.94
C ASP A 119 9.99 23.77 -7.55
N ARG A 120 8.85 23.09 -7.49
CA ARG A 120 8.17 22.74 -6.24
C ARG A 120 8.64 21.43 -5.63
N GLY A 121 9.63 20.77 -6.27
CA GLY A 121 10.10 19.45 -5.90
C GLY A 121 9.24 18.34 -6.46
N TYR A 122 9.49 17.12 -5.98
CA TYR A 122 8.89 15.90 -6.51
C TYR A 122 8.31 15.06 -5.40
N VAL A 123 7.17 14.40 -5.68
CA VAL A 123 6.60 13.34 -4.85
C VAL A 123 6.63 12.01 -5.63
N GLN A 124 6.75 10.88 -4.94
CA GLN A 124 6.55 9.58 -5.57
C GLN A 124 5.06 9.35 -5.82
N THR A 125 4.71 8.94 -7.03
CA THR A 125 3.37 8.44 -7.35
C THR A 125 3.45 6.99 -7.73
N ASP A 126 2.60 6.16 -7.13
CA ASP A 126 2.51 4.73 -7.34
C ASP A 126 1.20 4.42 -8.08
N PHE A 127 1.29 4.21 -9.40
CA PHE A 127 0.16 3.77 -10.21
C PHE A 127 0.01 2.26 -10.10
N MET A 128 -1.03 1.81 -9.43
CA MET A 128 -1.24 0.41 -9.09
C MET A 128 -2.26 -0.26 -10.02
N PHE A 129 -1.82 -1.26 -10.77
CA PHE A 129 -2.64 -2.08 -11.68
C PHE A 129 -3.19 -3.27 -10.89
N LEU A 130 -4.36 -3.11 -10.32
CA LEU A 130 -4.94 -4.02 -9.35
C LEU A 130 -6.02 -4.90 -9.98
N PRO A 131 -6.11 -6.20 -9.63
CA PRO A 131 -7.14 -7.10 -10.15
C PRO A 131 -8.56 -6.66 -9.79
N ASN A 132 -8.74 -6.12 -8.59
CA ASN A 132 -10.01 -5.60 -8.09
C ASN A 132 -9.77 -4.28 -7.36
N LEU A 133 -10.02 -3.17 -8.06
CA LEU A 133 -9.78 -1.82 -7.53
C LEU A 133 -10.73 -1.48 -6.39
N GLU A 134 -11.99 -1.87 -6.46
CA GLU A 134 -12.97 -1.57 -5.40
C GLU A 134 -12.64 -2.30 -4.10
N PHE A 135 -12.20 -3.56 -4.21
CA PHE A 135 -11.69 -4.27 -3.04
C PHE A 135 -10.45 -3.57 -2.45
N ALA A 136 -9.50 -3.18 -3.27
CA ALA A 136 -8.29 -2.51 -2.80
C ALA A 136 -8.60 -1.16 -2.13
N LYS A 137 -9.53 -0.37 -2.67
CA LYS A 137 -10.03 0.86 -2.01
C LYS A 137 -10.57 0.58 -0.62
N PHE A 138 -11.36 -0.49 -0.45
CA PHE A 138 -11.84 -0.91 0.85
C PHE A 138 -10.69 -1.36 1.76
N ALA A 139 -9.88 -2.31 1.28
CA ALA A 139 -8.84 -2.94 2.09
C ALA A 139 -7.75 -1.96 2.55
N MET A 140 -7.37 -1.00 1.71
CA MET A 140 -6.37 0.01 2.01
C MET A 140 -6.94 1.28 2.67
N ALA A 141 -8.26 1.34 2.89
CA ALA A 141 -8.86 2.46 3.61
C ALA A 141 -8.45 2.43 5.09
N ALA A 142 -7.90 3.54 5.57
CA ALA A 142 -7.64 3.71 6.99
C ALA A 142 -8.95 4.03 7.74
N ASP A 143 -9.15 3.38 8.87
CA ASP A 143 -10.22 3.74 9.80
C ASP A 143 -9.82 5.01 10.57
N PRO A 144 -10.57 6.12 10.45
CA PRO A 144 -10.20 7.38 11.11
C PRO A 144 -10.28 7.32 12.64
N GLN A 145 -10.95 6.30 13.20
CA GLN A 145 -11.08 6.09 14.64
C GLN A 145 -9.99 5.17 15.21
N SER A 146 -9.17 4.54 14.34
CA SER A 146 -8.11 3.65 14.80
C SER A 146 -6.92 4.42 15.36
N ASN A 147 -6.37 3.94 16.49
CA ASN A 147 -5.11 4.41 17.02
C ASN A 147 -3.89 3.81 16.31
N PHE A 148 -4.12 2.78 15.47
CA PHE A 148 -3.07 2.11 14.72
C PHE A 148 -2.97 2.66 13.30
N LYS A 149 -1.79 2.55 12.71
CA LYS A 149 -1.63 2.80 11.28
C LYS A 149 -2.34 1.71 10.48
N ASP A 150 -2.80 2.03 9.27
CA ASP A 150 -3.45 1.05 8.39
C ASP A 150 -2.58 -0.18 8.11
N ALA A 151 -1.28 0.00 7.94
CA ALA A 151 -0.32 -1.10 7.76
C ALA A 151 -0.36 -2.13 8.90
N ASN A 152 -0.62 -1.71 10.15
CA ASN A 152 -0.72 -2.60 11.29
C ASN A 152 -1.94 -3.54 11.19
N LYS A 153 -3.05 -3.04 10.65
CA LYS A 153 -4.24 -3.86 10.35
C LYS A 153 -3.87 -5.03 9.43
N HIS A 154 -3.08 -4.77 8.39
CA HIS A 154 -2.67 -5.83 7.46
C HIS A 154 -1.74 -6.88 8.09
N VAL A 155 -0.94 -6.50 9.08
CA VAL A 155 -0.14 -7.45 9.87
C VAL A 155 -1.06 -8.38 10.66
N VAL A 156 -2.06 -7.83 11.36
CA VAL A 156 -3.03 -8.63 12.15
C VAL A 156 -3.87 -9.53 11.23
N MET A 157 -4.41 -8.98 10.12
CA MET A 157 -5.15 -9.76 9.12
C MET A 157 -4.32 -10.93 8.56
N SER A 158 -3.03 -10.70 8.33
CA SER A 158 -2.13 -11.74 7.83
C SER A 158 -1.91 -12.86 8.84
N ALA A 159 -1.83 -12.53 10.14
CA ALA A 159 -1.70 -13.53 11.21
C ALA A 159 -2.98 -14.37 11.33
N VAL A 160 -4.16 -13.72 11.35
CA VAL A 160 -5.45 -14.42 11.38
C VAL A 160 -5.61 -15.33 10.17
N ALA A 161 -5.32 -14.82 8.97
CA ALA A 161 -5.41 -15.59 7.74
C ALA A 161 -4.45 -16.79 7.77
N LYS A 162 -3.22 -16.61 8.24
CA LYS A 162 -2.21 -17.67 8.36
C LYS A 162 -2.69 -18.81 9.27
N HIS A 163 -3.25 -18.47 10.42
CA HIS A 163 -3.76 -19.46 11.36
C HIS A 163 -4.86 -20.34 10.74
N LYS A 164 -5.66 -19.78 9.83
CA LYS A 164 -6.75 -20.49 9.14
C LYS A 164 -6.36 -21.10 7.78
N GLY A 165 -5.05 -21.15 7.46
CA GLY A 165 -4.58 -21.77 6.21
C GLY A 165 -4.68 -20.86 4.98
N PHE A 166 -4.87 -19.55 5.17
CA PHE A 166 -4.96 -18.56 4.10
C PHE A 166 -3.77 -17.59 4.09
N LYS A 167 -3.68 -16.79 3.03
CA LYS A 167 -2.87 -15.58 2.92
C LYS A 167 -3.81 -14.39 2.76
N TRP A 168 -3.43 -13.28 3.37
CA TRP A 168 -4.09 -11.99 3.19
C TRP A 168 -3.28 -11.09 2.28
N SER A 169 -3.94 -10.40 1.36
CA SER A 169 -3.37 -9.34 0.53
C SER A 169 -4.37 -8.20 0.38
N PRO A 170 -4.03 -6.95 0.73
CA PRO A 170 -4.93 -5.80 0.56
C PRO A 170 -5.20 -5.46 -0.91
N THR A 171 -4.44 -6.04 -1.83
CA THR A 171 -4.60 -5.82 -3.27
C THR A 171 -5.23 -6.98 -4.03
N THR A 172 -5.19 -8.18 -3.45
CA THR A 172 -5.63 -9.41 -4.14
C THR A 172 -6.76 -10.12 -3.41
N GLY A 173 -6.95 -9.87 -2.10
CA GLY A 173 -7.99 -10.51 -1.28
C GLY A 173 -7.47 -11.65 -0.41
N LEU A 174 -8.38 -12.56 -0.08
CA LEU A 174 -8.09 -13.78 0.64
C LEU A 174 -7.66 -14.87 -0.34
N ILE A 175 -6.53 -15.52 -0.05
CA ILE A 175 -5.87 -16.45 -0.97
C ILE A 175 -5.64 -17.76 -0.22
N ASN A 176 -5.96 -18.89 -0.85
CA ASN A 176 -5.60 -20.20 -0.30
C ASN A 176 -4.07 -20.34 -0.24
N ARG A 177 -3.55 -20.74 0.91
CA ARG A 177 -2.09 -20.78 1.15
C ARG A 177 -1.36 -21.85 0.35
N GLU A 178 -2.03 -22.95 0.07
CA GLU A 178 -1.43 -24.11 -0.63
C GLU A 178 -1.53 -23.92 -2.16
N THR A 179 -2.72 -23.59 -2.64
CA THR A 179 -3.00 -23.53 -4.09
C THR A 179 -2.70 -22.18 -4.72
N ASN A 180 -2.54 -21.12 -3.91
CA ASN A 180 -2.44 -19.71 -4.34
C ASN A 180 -3.67 -19.19 -5.11
N GLN A 181 -4.80 -19.89 -5.03
CA GLN A 181 -6.05 -19.42 -5.62
C GLN A 181 -6.67 -18.31 -4.76
N VAL A 182 -7.20 -17.29 -5.41
CA VAL A 182 -8.01 -16.25 -4.75
C VAL A 182 -9.32 -16.89 -4.32
N ILE A 183 -9.62 -16.84 -3.02
CA ILE A 183 -10.84 -17.38 -2.43
C ILE A 183 -11.96 -16.34 -2.47
N SER A 184 -11.65 -15.11 -2.03
CA SER A 184 -12.61 -14.02 -2.06
C SER A 184 -11.96 -12.66 -2.12
N THR A 185 -12.65 -11.70 -2.76
CA THR A 185 -12.42 -10.26 -2.67
C THR A 185 -13.65 -9.54 -2.10
N ASP A 186 -14.67 -10.29 -1.66
CA ASP A 186 -15.78 -9.71 -0.92
C ASP A 186 -15.39 -9.52 0.56
N PRO A 187 -15.44 -8.28 1.09
CA PRO A 187 -15.02 -8.03 2.46
C PRO A 187 -15.86 -8.71 3.53
N ASP A 188 -17.16 -8.94 3.29
CA ASP A 188 -18.02 -9.63 4.26
C ASP A 188 -17.73 -11.13 4.28
N GLU A 189 -17.54 -11.76 3.11
CA GLU A 189 -17.10 -13.15 3.04
C GLU A 189 -15.74 -13.36 3.69
N ILE A 190 -14.81 -12.42 3.48
CA ILE A 190 -13.48 -12.45 4.12
C ILE A 190 -13.61 -12.34 5.64
N ALA A 191 -14.42 -11.41 6.13
CA ALA A 191 -14.65 -11.25 7.56
C ALA A 191 -15.24 -12.52 8.18
N GLN A 192 -16.26 -13.12 7.59
CA GLN A 192 -16.87 -14.36 8.06
C GLN A 192 -15.88 -15.52 8.04
N THR A 193 -15.12 -15.67 6.96
CA THR A 193 -14.11 -16.73 6.85
C THR A 193 -13.02 -16.61 7.92
N LEU A 194 -12.57 -15.38 8.21
CA LEU A 194 -11.46 -15.14 9.12
C LEU A 194 -11.88 -14.98 10.58
N LEU A 195 -13.03 -14.39 10.86
CA LEU A 195 -13.47 -14.04 12.22
C LEU A 195 -14.70 -14.82 12.69
N GLY A 196 -15.30 -15.64 11.81
CA GLY A 196 -16.44 -16.50 12.14
C GLY A 196 -17.79 -15.88 11.81
N ASP A 197 -18.84 -16.64 12.10
CA ASP A 197 -20.22 -16.30 11.78
C ASP A 197 -20.63 -14.95 12.37
N GLY A 198 -21.38 -14.17 11.58
CA GLY A 198 -21.86 -12.85 11.95
C GLY A 198 -20.78 -11.75 11.91
N ALA A 199 -19.56 -12.06 11.52
CA ALA A 199 -18.57 -11.02 11.21
C ALA A 199 -18.92 -10.32 9.89
N THR A 200 -18.64 -9.03 9.83
CA THR A 200 -18.93 -8.15 8.70
C THR A 200 -17.67 -7.42 8.24
N ARG A 201 -17.73 -6.81 7.07
CA ARG A 201 -16.66 -5.92 6.58
C ARG A 201 -16.24 -4.87 7.61
N GLY A 202 -17.17 -4.43 8.46
CA GLY A 202 -16.89 -3.47 9.54
C GLY A 202 -15.86 -3.98 10.53
N ASP A 203 -15.86 -5.29 10.81
CA ASP A 203 -15.00 -5.93 11.80
C ASP A 203 -13.53 -6.06 11.35
N ILE A 204 -13.25 -5.87 10.07
CA ILE A 204 -11.89 -5.96 9.49
C ILE A 204 -11.32 -4.60 9.06
N THR A 205 -11.92 -3.48 9.49
CA THR A 205 -11.47 -2.13 9.11
C THR A 205 -10.35 -1.58 9.98
N SER A 206 -10.15 -2.09 11.20
CA SER A 206 -9.06 -1.65 12.10
C SER A 206 -8.54 -2.79 12.97
N VAL A 207 -7.36 -2.57 13.56
CA VAL A 207 -6.75 -3.51 14.53
C VAL A 207 -7.70 -3.75 15.70
N GLU A 208 -8.24 -2.68 16.29
CA GLU A 208 -9.11 -2.74 17.46
C GLU A 208 -10.36 -3.60 17.23
N LYS A 209 -10.98 -3.46 16.04
CA LYS A 209 -12.18 -4.22 15.67
C LYS A 209 -11.88 -5.70 15.47
N ILE A 210 -10.74 -6.02 14.82
CA ILE A 210 -10.29 -7.40 14.68
C ILE A 210 -10.05 -8.03 16.06
N LEU A 211 -9.34 -7.32 16.95
CA LEU A 211 -9.07 -7.80 18.31
C LEU A 211 -10.37 -8.01 19.10
N SER A 212 -11.31 -7.08 18.99
CA SER A 212 -12.63 -7.19 19.67
C SER A 212 -13.41 -8.43 19.20
N ARG A 213 -13.29 -8.83 17.92
CA ARG A 213 -13.92 -10.07 17.41
C ARG A 213 -13.22 -11.34 17.88
N LEU A 214 -11.94 -11.25 18.22
CA LEU A 214 -11.17 -12.37 18.76
C LEU A 214 -11.25 -12.45 20.30
N ASP A 215 -11.87 -11.48 20.95
CA ASP A 215 -12.05 -11.49 22.39
C ASP A 215 -12.90 -12.70 22.83
N GLY A 216 -12.43 -13.41 23.84
CA GLY A 216 -13.05 -14.65 24.31
C GLY A 216 -12.79 -15.88 23.41
N ASN A 217 -12.07 -15.75 22.30
CA ASN A 217 -11.63 -16.90 21.51
C ASN A 217 -10.48 -17.62 22.21
N PRO A 218 -10.60 -18.92 22.54
CA PRO A 218 -9.55 -19.66 23.26
C PRO A 218 -8.20 -19.72 22.49
N ASP A 219 -8.24 -19.58 21.17
CA ASP A 219 -7.04 -19.61 20.32
C ASP A 219 -6.48 -18.20 20.01
N ALA A 220 -7.06 -17.13 20.59
CA ALA A 220 -6.68 -15.75 20.26
C ALA A 220 -5.18 -15.49 20.39
N ASP A 221 -4.54 -15.98 21.44
CA ASP A 221 -3.10 -15.83 21.65
C ASP A 221 -2.27 -16.51 20.58
N ALA A 222 -2.65 -17.73 20.17
CA ALA A 222 -1.98 -18.45 19.10
C ALA A 222 -2.19 -17.77 17.72
N ILE A 223 -3.40 -17.28 17.46
CA ILE A 223 -3.74 -16.53 16.25
C ILE A 223 -2.89 -15.26 16.13
N LEU A 224 -2.72 -14.53 17.22
CA LEU A 224 -2.08 -13.22 17.23
C LEU A 224 -0.56 -13.25 17.46
N ALA A 225 0.02 -14.43 17.75
CA ALA A 225 1.44 -14.55 18.10
C ALA A 225 2.37 -13.90 17.06
N ASP A 226 2.20 -14.24 15.77
CA ASP A 226 3.01 -13.68 14.68
C ASP A 226 2.83 -12.17 14.53
N ALA A 227 1.60 -11.67 14.72
CA ALA A 227 1.31 -10.25 14.63
C ALA A 227 1.96 -9.48 15.78
N ARG A 228 1.85 -9.98 17.01
CA ARG A 228 2.50 -9.38 18.19
C ARG A 228 4.02 -9.32 18.01
N GLU A 229 4.66 -10.41 17.56
CA GLU A 229 6.10 -10.42 17.30
C GLU A 229 6.48 -9.37 16.24
N THR A 230 5.72 -9.29 15.16
CA THR A 230 6.01 -8.36 14.06
C THR A 230 5.85 -6.92 14.52
N LEU A 231 4.74 -6.59 15.17
CA LEU A 231 4.43 -5.23 15.63
C LEU A 231 5.33 -4.77 16.78
N ALA A 232 5.75 -5.70 17.67
CA ALA A 232 6.68 -5.39 18.76
C ALA A 232 8.04 -4.90 18.24
N ARG A 233 8.48 -5.32 17.06
CA ARG A 233 9.73 -4.82 16.43
C ARG A 233 9.65 -3.33 16.10
N ASP A 234 8.44 -2.82 15.90
CA ASP A 234 8.16 -1.40 15.63
C ASP A 234 7.69 -0.65 16.90
N GLY A 235 7.78 -1.31 18.08
CA GLY A 235 7.38 -0.74 19.36
C GLY A 235 5.87 -0.67 19.56
N ILE A 236 5.10 -1.46 18.82
CA ILE A 236 3.63 -1.49 18.87
C ILE A 236 3.16 -2.72 19.66
N THR A 237 2.27 -2.51 20.62
CA THR A 237 1.64 -3.57 21.42
C THR A 237 0.17 -3.73 21.04
N ILE A 238 -0.27 -4.98 20.85
CA ILE A 238 -1.67 -5.37 20.62
C ILE A 238 -2.10 -6.48 21.57
#